data_2fb1020e1f33b2a00542e5fc1d5cb49c
#
_entry.id   2fb1020e1f33b2a00542e5fc1d5cb49c
#
_cell.length_a   1.000
_cell.length_b   1.000
_cell.length_c   1.000
_cell.angle_alpha   90.00
_cell.angle_beta   90.00
_cell.angle_gamma   90.00
#
_symmetry.space_group_name_H-M   'P 1'
#
loop_
_entity.id
_entity.type
_entity.pdbx_description
1 polymer ?
#
loop_
_entity_poly.entity_id
_entity_poly.type
_entity_poly.pdbx_seq_one_letter_code
_entity_poly.pdbx_strand_id
1 'polypeptide(L)'
;MMRRGEVWTANLNPNKGGEIGKTRPVLILQDDAMIASGLPTILVAPLTSQFRPILAPMRILVTPRGQLKDLSYVMIEHVRALDRSRFGEGPLATVTAEEMAAVEKSLRGVLGLW
;
A
#
# COMPACT_ATOMS: atom_id res chain seq x y z
N MET A 1 7.79 3.91 -14.20
CA MET A 1 6.47 3.26 -14.28
C MET A 1 6.23 2.43 -13.01
N MET A 2 5.05 2.56 -12.45
CA MET A 2 4.67 1.82 -11.23
C MET A 2 4.49 0.33 -11.51
N ARG A 3 4.90 -0.48 -10.54
CA ARG A 3 4.76 -1.94 -10.59
C ARG A 3 4.21 -2.48 -9.28
N ARG A 4 3.48 -3.58 -9.36
CA ARG A 4 2.96 -4.29 -8.19
C ARG A 4 4.10 -4.67 -7.25
N GLY A 5 3.93 -4.40 -5.96
CA GLY A 5 4.93 -4.67 -4.93
C GLY A 5 5.89 -3.52 -4.65
N GLU A 6 5.85 -2.46 -5.45
CA GLU A 6 6.63 -1.25 -5.18
C GLU A 6 5.90 -0.35 -4.18
N VAL A 7 6.69 0.41 -3.42
CA VAL A 7 6.18 1.43 -2.49
C VAL A 7 6.46 2.79 -3.10
N TRP A 8 5.41 3.60 -3.21
CA TRP A 8 5.47 4.95 -3.77
C TRP A 8 4.89 5.96 -2.80
N THR A 9 5.31 7.22 -2.89
CA THR A 9 4.62 8.30 -2.17
C THR A 9 3.33 8.64 -2.88
N ALA A 10 2.28 8.92 -2.11
CA ALA A 10 1.00 9.36 -2.65
C ALA A 10 0.31 10.33 -1.69
N ASN A 11 -0.40 11.28 -2.26
CA ASN A 11 -1.23 12.22 -1.51
C ASN A 11 -2.61 11.60 -1.30
N LEU A 12 -2.95 11.30 -0.05
CA LEU A 12 -4.20 10.66 0.32
C LEU A 12 -5.29 11.67 0.73
N ASN A 13 -4.97 12.96 0.70
CA ASN A 13 -5.96 14.01 0.95
C ASN A 13 -6.78 14.29 -0.31
N PRO A 14 -8.04 14.76 -0.15
CA PRO A 14 -8.77 14.90 1.10
C PRO A 14 -9.20 13.55 1.67
N ASN A 15 -9.27 13.49 2.99
CA ASN A 15 -9.78 12.31 3.70
C ASN A 15 -11.02 12.70 4.50
N LYS A 16 -11.84 11.71 4.86
CA LYS A 16 -13.08 11.92 5.60
C LYS A 16 -13.25 10.85 6.67
N GLY A 17 -13.57 11.28 7.89
CA GLY A 17 -13.83 10.37 9.00
C GLY A 17 -12.65 9.49 9.32
N GLY A 18 -12.84 8.17 9.28
CA GLY A 18 -11.80 7.18 9.57
C GLY A 18 -10.81 6.93 8.43
N GLU A 19 -10.93 7.64 7.31
CA GLU A 19 -9.99 7.49 6.20
C GLU A 19 -8.62 8.03 6.56
N ILE A 20 -7.58 7.38 6.02
CA ILE A 20 -6.20 7.85 6.19
C ILE A 20 -5.94 8.98 5.19
N GLY A 21 -5.41 10.09 5.70
CA GLY A 21 -5.03 11.23 4.87
C GLY A 21 -3.53 11.44 4.82
N LYS A 22 -3.12 12.64 4.40
CA LYS A 22 -1.73 13.10 4.25
C LYS A 22 -1.01 12.45 3.07
N THR A 23 0.22 12.90 2.83
CA THR A 23 1.14 12.23 1.92
C THR A 23 1.83 11.10 2.67
N ARG A 24 1.73 9.89 2.14
CA ARG A 24 2.24 8.68 2.78
C ARG A 24 2.85 7.74 1.76
N PRO A 25 3.75 6.85 2.20
CA PRO A 25 4.09 5.70 1.36
C PRO A 25 2.86 4.81 1.17
N VAL A 26 2.70 4.30 -0.04
CA VAL A 26 1.64 3.34 -0.37
C VAL A 26 2.23 2.14 -1.10
N LEU A 27 1.70 0.97 -0.84
CA LEU A 27 2.10 -0.26 -1.54
C LEU A 27 1.20 -0.45 -2.77
N ILE A 28 1.81 -0.64 -3.92
CA ILE A 28 1.08 -0.91 -5.17
C ILE A 28 0.59 -2.36 -5.14
N LEU A 29 -0.73 -2.52 -5.18
CA LEU A 29 -1.39 -3.84 -5.20
C LEU A 29 -1.92 -4.20 -6.59
N GLN A 30 -2.11 -3.20 -7.45
CA GLN A 30 -2.69 -3.39 -8.78
C GLN A 30 -1.84 -4.34 -9.61
N ASP A 31 -2.50 -5.19 -10.38
CA ASP A 31 -1.85 -6.07 -11.34
C ASP A 31 -1.07 -5.26 -12.39
N ASP A 32 0.13 -5.72 -12.71
CA ASP A 32 1.04 -5.00 -13.63
C ASP A 32 0.45 -4.82 -15.04
N ALA A 33 -0.25 -5.82 -15.55
CA ALA A 33 -0.85 -5.72 -16.89
C ALA A 33 -1.94 -4.66 -16.92
N MET A 34 -2.69 -4.52 -15.83
CA MET A 34 -3.73 -3.49 -15.72
C MET A 34 -3.12 -2.10 -15.59
N ILE A 35 -2.00 -1.96 -14.86
CA ILE A 35 -1.27 -0.69 -14.79
C ILE A 35 -0.80 -0.30 -16.19
N ALA A 36 -0.20 -1.24 -16.91
CA ALA A 36 0.32 -1.02 -18.25
C ALA A 36 -0.77 -0.69 -19.27
N SER A 37 -1.98 -1.17 -19.06
CA SER A 37 -3.12 -0.90 -19.95
C SER A 37 -3.63 0.55 -19.85
N GLY A 38 -3.12 1.34 -18.90
CA GLY A 38 -3.53 2.73 -18.74
C GLY A 38 -4.73 2.95 -17.84
N LEU A 39 -5.03 1.99 -16.96
CA LEU A 39 -6.10 2.15 -15.98
C LEU A 39 -5.92 3.48 -15.23
N PRO A 40 -6.95 4.34 -15.13
CA PRO A 40 -6.78 5.67 -14.55
C PRO A 40 -6.54 5.67 -13.05
N THR A 41 -6.92 4.61 -12.35
CA THR A 41 -6.70 4.46 -10.91
C THR A 41 -5.84 3.24 -10.63
N ILE A 42 -5.13 3.27 -9.51
CA ILE A 42 -4.22 2.21 -9.08
C ILE A 42 -4.64 1.76 -7.68
N LEU A 43 -4.87 0.46 -7.50
CA LEU A 43 -5.17 -0.11 -6.20
C LEU A 43 -3.93 -0.14 -5.33
N VAL A 44 -4.04 0.42 -4.14
CA VAL A 44 -2.93 0.54 -3.19
C VAL A 44 -3.42 0.29 -1.78
N ALA A 45 -2.46 0.05 -0.87
CA ALA A 45 -2.69 0.07 0.57
C ALA A 45 -1.67 1.02 1.21
N PRO A 46 -2.12 1.99 2.04
CA PRO A 46 -1.20 2.92 2.68
C PRO A 46 -0.33 2.24 3.74
N LEU A 47 0.85 2.82 3.99
CA LEU A 47 1.74 2.40 5.07
C LEU A 47 1.67 3.40 6.23
N THR A 48 1.91 2.89 7.44
CA THR A 48 2.03 3.69 8.66
C THR A 48 3.24 3.24 9.45
N SER A 49 3.85 4.14 10.21
CA SER A 49 4.91 3.78 11.16
C SER A 49 4.36 3.35 12.52
N GLN A 50 3.06 3.49 12.74
CA GLN A 50 2.42 3.16 14.02
C GLN A 50 1.88 1.73 14.02
N PHE A 51 2.32 0.92 14.99
CA PHE A 51 1.77 -0.41 15.19
C PHE A 51 0.65 -0.37 16.21
N ARG A 52 -0.48 -1.00 15.89
CA ARG A 52 -1.62 -1.16 16.80
C ARG A 52 -1.92 -2.65 16.93
N PRO A 53 -1.59 -3.27 18.09
CA PRO A 53 -1.72 -4.73 18.25
C PRO A 53 -3.13 -5.27 17.96
N ILE A 54 -4.16 -4.52 18.31
CA ILE A 54 -5.55 -4.94 18.06
C ILE A 54 -5.86 -5.10 16.57
N LEU A 55 -5.09 -4.44 15.71
CA LEU A 55 -5.26 -4.50 14.26
C LEU A 55 -4.20 -5.40 13.60
N ALA A 56 -3.46 -6.18 14.41
CA ALA A 56 -2.31 -6.96 13.92
C ALA A 56 -2.59 -7.80 12.67
N PRO A 57 -3.74 -8.50 12.54
CA PRO A 57 -4.00 -9.29 11.34
C PRO A 57 -4.05 -8.45 10.06
N MET A 58 -4.32 -7.13 10.18
CA MET A 58 -4.44 -6.21 9.05
C MET A 58 -3.25 -5.25 8.96
N ARG A 59 -2.19 -5.50 9.74
CA ARG A 59 -0.97 -4.69 9.75
C ARG A 59 0.20 -5.58 9.38
N ILE A 60 0.70 -5.43 8.17
CA ILE A 60 1.78 -6.27 7.64
C ILE A 60 3.09 -5.50 7.70
N LEU A 61 4.06 -6.06 8.42
CA LEU A 61 5.35 -5.44 8.62
C LEU A 61 6.16 -5.39 7.33
N VAL A 62 6.73 -4.22 7.07
CA VAL A 62 7.70 -4.01 6.00
C VAL A 62 8.94 -3.37 6.62
N THR A 63 10.07 -4.05 6.50
CA THR A 63 11.33 -3.55 7.05
C THR A 63 11.94 -2.45 6.18
N PRO A 64 12.68 -1.50 6.78
CA PRO A 64 13.31 -0.42 6.02
C PRO A 64 14.25 -0.95 4.93
N ARG A 65 14.18 -0.32 3.77
CA ARG A 65 15.11 -0.58 2.64
C ARG A 65 14.99 0.53 1.61
N GLY A 66 16.03 0.70 0.82
CA GLY A 66 16.04 1.73 -0.21
C GLY A 66 15.79 3.10 0.40
N GLN A 67 14.81 3.81 -0.14
CA GLN A 67 14.39 5.11 0.37
C GLN A 67 13.27 5.04 1.39
N LEU A 68 12.77 3.85 1.70
CA LEU A 68 11.84 3.63 2.81
C LEU A 68 12.66 3.48 4.09
N LYS A 69 12.78 4.58 4.84
CA LYS A 69 13.71 4.66 5.98
C LYS A 69 13.14 4.09 7.28
N ASP A 70 11.82 4.15 7.44
CA ASP A 70 11.17 3.76 8.69
C ASP A 70 10.59 2.35 8.61
N LEU A 71 10.62 1.65 9.75
CA LEU A 71 9.85 0.43 9.92
C LEU A 71 8.38 0.78 9.70
N SER A 72 7.72 0.05 8.83
CA SER A 72 6.38 0.40 8.40
C SER A 72 5.44 -0.79 8.43
N TYR A 73 4.13 -0.50 8.45
CA TYR A 73 3.08 -1.50 8.43
C TYR A 73 2.10 -1.16 7.33
N VAL A 74 1.83 -2.12 6.46
CA VAL A 74 0.80 -1.96 5.42
C VAL A 74 -0.56 -2.04 6.09
N MET A 75 -1.39 -1.04 5.87
CA MET A 75 -2.75 -0.97 6.43
C MET A 75 -3.73 -1.62 5.44
N ILE A 76 -3.93 -2.92 5.59
CA ILE A 76 -4.71 -3.71 4.62
C ILE A 76 -6.16 -3.26 4.53
N GLU A 77 -6.77 -2.90 5.67
CA GLU A 77 -8.17 -2.46 5.69
C GLU A 77 -8.39 -1.09 5.03
N HIS A 78 -7.31 -0.37 4.71
CA HIS A 78 -7.38 0.91 4.00
C HIS A 78 -7.10 0.78 2.49
N VAL A 79 -7.20 -0.44 1.95
CA VAL A 79 -7.05 -0.65 0.50
C VAL A 79 -8.01 0.26 -0.26
N ARG A 80 -7.48 0.93 -1.28
CA ARG A 80 -8.27 1.90 -2.05
C ARG A 80 -7.68 2.11 -3.44
N ALA A 81 -8.51 2.64 -4.33
CA ALA A 81 -8.07 3.05 -5.65
C ALA A 81 -7.68 4.53 -5.60
N LEU A 82 -6.49 4.85 -6.11
CA LEU A 82 -6.00 6.23 -6.20
C LEU A 82 -5.84 6.63 -7.64
N ASP A 83 -6.28 7.85 -7.98
CA ASP A 83 -5.99 8.43 -9.28
C ASP A 83 -4.47 8.52 -9.47
N ARG A 84 -4.01 8.30 -10.71
CA ARG A 84 -2.56 8.37 -11.00
C ARG A 84 -1.92 9.70 -10.62
N SER A 85 -2.67 10.79 -10.68
CA SER A 85 -2.16 12.12 -10.35
C SER A 85 -1.79 12.28 -8.87
N ARG A 86 -2.25 11.38 -8.00
CA ARG A 86 -1.94 11.45 -6.56
C ARG A 86 -0.54 10.93 -6.22
N PHE A 87 0.10 10.20 -7.13
CA PHE A 87 1.41 9.61 -6.87
C PHE A 87 2.52 10.63 -7.07
N GLY A 88 3.47 10.62 -6.14
CA GLY A 88 4.66 11.47 -6.18
C GLY A 88 5.90 10.66 -6.52
N GLU A 89 6.90 10.71 -5.64
CA GLU A 89 8.17 10.03 -5.87
C GLU A 89 8.06 8.52 -5.66
N GLY A 90 8.83 7.80 -6.47
CA GLY A 90 8.95 6.35 -6.33
C GLY A 90 9.75 5.71 -7.46
N PRO A 91 10.01 4.40 -7.33
CA PRO A 91 9.71 3.61 -6.13
C PRO A 91 10.65 3.94 -4.97
N LEU A 92 10.13 3.98 -3.76
CA LEU A 92 10.93 4.14 -2.55
C LEU A 92 11.60 2.83 -2.17
N ALA A 93 10.92 1.73 -2.44
CA ALA A 93 11.35 0.38 -2.10
C ALA A 93 10.48 -0.62 -2.86
N THR A 94 10.93 -1.88 -2.85
CA THR A 94 10.12 -3.01 -3.32
C THR A 94 10.01 -3.99 -2.16
N VAL A 95 8.81 -4.44 -1.86
CA VAL A 95 8.60 -5.42 -0.78
C VAL A 95 9.13 -6.79 -1.22
N THR A 96 9.51 -7.61 -0.23
CA THR A 96 9.96 -8.98 -0.51
C THR A 96 8.77 -9.86 -0.92
N ALA A 97 9.08 -11.00 -1.54
CA ALA A 97 8.07 -12.00 -1.87
C ALA A 97 7.31 -12.47 -0.63
N GLU A 98 8.02 -12.60 0.50
CA GLU A 98 7.42 -13.02 1.78
C GLU A 98 6.47 -11.97 2.33
N GLU A 99 6.89 -10.69 2.28
CA GLU A 99 6.03 -9.58 2.69
C GLU A 99 4.80 -9.51 1.81
N MET A 100 4.97 -9.66 0.50
CA MET A 100 3.84 -9.62 -0.44
C MET A 100 2.88 -10.79 -0.22
N ALA A 101 3.40 -11.99 0.08
CA ALA A 101 2.56 -13.15 0.40
C ALA A 101 1.71 -12.89 1.67
N ALA A 102 2.30 -12.26 2.68
CA ALA A 102 1.58 -11.89 3.91
C ALA A 102 0.50 -10.84 3.62
N VAL A 103 0.80 -9.87 2.77
CA VAL A 103 -0.17 -8.85 2.33
C VAL A 103 -1.34 -9.52 1.61
N GLU A 104 -1.06 -10.42 0.68
CA GLU A 104 -2.09 -11.12 -0.09
C GLU A 104 -2.99 -11.97 0.82
N LYS A 105 -2.41 -12.66 1.78
CA LYS A 105 -3.18 -13.48 2.73
C LYS A 105 -4.12 -12.60 3.56
N SER A 106 -3.61 -11.50 4.09
CA SER A 106 -4.42 -10.56 4.88
C SER A 106 -5.52 -9.91 4.03
N LEU A 107 -5.20 -9.54 2.80
CA LEU A 107 -6.15 -8.92 1.87
C LEU A 107 -7.29 -9.87 1.53
N ARG A 108 -6.98 -11.16 1.28
CA ARG A 108 -8.03 -12.17 1.06
C ARG A 108 -8.98 -12.24 2.24
N GLY A 109 -8.43 -12.22 3.47
CA GLY A 109 -9.25 -12.23 4.68
C GLY A 109 -10.14 -11.01 4.79
N VAL A 110 -9.59 -9.83 4.60
CA VAL A 110 -10.34 -8.56 4.67
C VAL A 110 -11.45 -8.50 3.63
N LEU A 111 -11.20 -9.05 2.43
CA LEU A 111 -12.18 -9.05 1.34
C LEU A 111 -13.13 -10.25 1.38
N GLY A 112 -12.93 -11.19 2.32
CA GLY A 112 -13.77 -12.40 2.42
C GLY A 112 -13.50 -13.41 1.29
N LEU A 113 -12.32 -13.40 0.72
CA LEU A 113 -11.92 -14.31 -0.37
C LEU A 113 -11.11 -15.48 0.22
N TRP A 114 -11.81 -16.44 0.75
CA TRP A 114 -11.19 -17.60 1.40
C TRP A 114 -10.78 -18.70 0.43
#